data_21ac8e19f1865a04c1783a67d6e1785f
#
_entry.id   21ac8e19f1865a04c1783a67d6e1785f
#
_cell.length_a   1.000
_cell.length_b   1.000
_cell.length_c   1.000
_cell.angle_alpha   90.00
_cell.angle_beta   90.00
_cell.angle_gamma   90.00
#
_symmetry.space_group_name_H-M   'P 1'
#
loop_
_entity.id
_entity.type
_entity.pdbx_description
1 polymer ?
#
loop_
_entity_poly.entity_id
_entity_poly.type
_entity_poly.pdbx_seq_one_letter_code
_entity_poly.pdbx_strand_id
1 'polypeptide(L)'
;ITVPIAKNNVKYNQINFVDMPNAVQSNISLTNNVDLKMNHPEYHAVLIANKILGGGFNSYLNMNLREEHGYTYGARSSIGTDKYASRFTAGASVRNAVTDSAVVETLKEINKIKTEFVTPEELSNAKAKYVGDFVLALERPSTVARYALNIKTNNLPEDFYSTYLEKINAVTAEDVKRVANTYFK
;
A
#
# COMPACT_ATOMS: atom_id res chain seq x y z
N ILE A 1 -22.83 -19.78 -5.34
CA ILE A 1 -21.58 -19.35 -6.02
C ILE A 1 -20.42 -19.83 -5.14
N THR A 2 -19.57 -20.68 -5.68
CA THR A 2 -18.36 -21.12 -4.98
C THR A 2 -17.31 -20.02 -5.12
N VAL A 3 -16.88 -19.45 -4.00
CA VAL A 3 -15.82 -18.44 -3.98
C VAL A 3 -14.48 -19.16 -4.06
N PRO A 4 -13.60 -18.81 -5.02
CA PRO A 4 -12.28 -19.42 -5.09
C PRO A 4 -11.46 -19.06 -3.84
N ILE A 5 -10.75 -20.05 -3.30
CA ILE A 5 -9.77 -19.79 -2.22
C ILE A 5 -8.54 -19.14 -2.83
N ALA A 6 -8.09 -18.01 -2.25
CA ALA A 6 -6.86 -17.37 -2.66
C ALA A 6 -5.67 -18.35 -2.52
N LYS A 7 -4.84 -18.43 -3.55
CA LYS A 7 -3.62 -19.24 -3.49
C LYS A 7 -2.61 -18.61 -2.55
N ASN A 8 -1.89 -19.46 -1.82
CA ASN A 8 -0.75 -18.99 -1.02
C ASN A 8 0.35 -18.41 -1.92
N ASN A 9 1.17 -17.55 -1.33
CA ASN A 9 2.39 -17.06 -1.97
C ASN A 9 3.33 -18.26 -2.24
N VAL A 10 4.16 -18.14 -3.30
CA VAL A 10 5.26 -19.06 -3.53
C VAL A 10 6.29 -18.98 -2.40
N LYS A 11 7.03 -20.06 -2.17
CA LYS A 11 8.05 -20.14 -1.10
C LYS A 11 9.37 -19.47 -1.46
N TYR A 12 9.51 -18.95 -2.67
CA TYR A 12 10.71 -18.32 -3.21
C TYR A 12 10.32 -17.07 -4.02
N ASN A 13 11.28 -16.18 -4.24
CA ASN A 13 11.08 -15.04 -5.11
C ASN A 13 11.01 -15.54 -6.56
N GLN A 14 9.97 -15.11 -7.28
CA GLN A 14 9.74 -15.46 -8.68
C GLN A 14 9.82 -14.19 -9.52
N ILE A 15 10.62 -14.24 -10.59
CA ILE A 15 10.69 -13.18 -11.59
C ILE A 15 9.99 -13.70 -12.85
N ASN A 16 8.95 -12.97 -13.27
CA ASN A 16 8.24 -13.23 -14.51
C ASN A 16 8.57 -12.09 -15.47
N PHE A 17 9.26 -12.42 -16.55
CA PHE A 17 9.60 -11.45 -17.58
C PHE A 17 8.75 -11.69 -18.83
N VAL A 18 8.12 -10.62 -19.30
CA VAL A 18 7.37 -10.62 -20.59
C VAL A 18 8.04 -9.62 -21.49
N ASP A 19 8.67 -10.12 -22.56
CA ASP A 19 9.32 -9.27 -23.55
C ASP A 19 8.29 -8.56 -24.45
N MET A 20 8.48 -7.25 -24.59
CA MET A 20 7.71 -6.42 -25.52
C MET A 20 8.67 -5.56 -26.36
N PRO A 21 9.15 -6.07 -27.49
CA PRO A 21 10.29 -5.51 -28.26
C PRO A 21 10.16 -4.03 -28.63
N ASN A 22 8.93 -3.52 -28.80
CA ASN A 22 8.69 -2.12 -29.17
C ASN A 22 8.30 -1.21 -28.01
N ALA A 23 8.34 -1.72 -26.78
CA ALA A 23 8.01 -0.91 -25.61
C ALA A 23 9.15 0.08 -25.31
N VAL A 24 8.80 1.34 -25.08
CA VAL A 24 9.75 2.39 -24.67
C VAL A 24 9.96 2.46 -23.17
N GLN A 25 9.13 1.75 -22.40
CA GLN A 25 9.20 1.66 -20.94
C GLN A 25 8.95 0.23 -20.48
N SER A 26 9.60 -0.13 -19.38
CA SER A 26 9.33 -1.35 -18.63
C SER A 26 8.33 -1.07 -17.53
N ASN A 27 7.31 -1.91 -17.40
CA ASN A 27 6.38 -1.89 -16.29
C ASN A 27 6.83 -2.89 -15.22
N ILE A 28 7.22 -2.39 -14.06
CA ILE A 28 7.64 -3.19 -12.92
C ILE A 28 6.46 -3.38 -11.96
N SER A 29 6.23 -4.59 -11.50
CA SER A 29 5.22 -4.90 -10.50
C SER A 29 5.74 -5.98 -9.53
N LEU A 30 6.06 -5.56 -8.31
CA LEU A 30 6.36 -6.47 -7.20
C LEU A 30 5.04 -6.73 -6.46
N THR A 31 4.70 -7.99 -6.28
CA THR A 31 3.38 -8.36 -5.72
C THR A 31 3.44 -9.60 -4.85
N ASN A 32 2.67 -9.60 -3.78
CA ASN A 32 2.38 -10.79 -2.99
C ASN A 32 0.91 -10.80 -2.55
N ASN A 33 0.37 -12.01 -2.36
CA ASN A 33 -0.95 -12.17 -1.79
C ASN A 33 -0.93 -11.86 -0.29
N VAL A 34 -2.00 -11.21 0.18
CA VAL A 34 -2.16 -10.85 1.59
C VAL A 34 -3.54 -11.29 2.07
N ASP A 35 -3.65 -11.68 3.34
CA ASP A 35 -4.94 -11.90 4.01
C ASP A 35 -5.21 -10.68 4.89
N LEU A 36 -5.68 -9.62 4.26
CA LEU A 36 -6.08 -8.40 4.93
C LEU A 36 -7.50 -8.04 4.52
N LYS A 37 -8.39 -7.95 5.50
CA LYS A 37 -9.78 -7.51 5.33
C LYS A 37 -9.99 -6.17 6.03
N MET A 38 -11.03 -5.43 5.63
CA MET A 38 -11.34 -4.14 6.27
C MET A 38 -11.63 -4.26 7.78
N ASN A 39 -12.17 -5.39 8.24
CA ASN A 39 -12.44 -5.65 9.68
C ASN A 39 -11.23 -6.21 10.44
N HIS A 40 -10.06 -6.36 9.79
CA HIS A 40 -8.86 -6.85 10.46
C HIS A 40 -8.32 -5.81 11.46
N PRO A 41 -7.87 -6.21 12.67
CA PRO A 41 -7.33 -5.28 13.66
C PRO A 41 -6.17 -4.41 13.14
N GLU A 42 -5.33 -4.96 12.27
CA GLU A 42 -4.18 -4.27 11.69
C GLU A 42 -4.51 -3.36 10.51
N TYR A 43 -5.77 -3.30 10.07
CA TYR A 43 -6.19 -2.57 8.88
C TYR A 43 -5.65 -1.13 8.84
N HIS A 44 -5.84 -0.37 9.92
CA HIS A 44 -5.44 1.05 9.97
C HIS A 44 -3.91 1.22 9.96
N ALA A 45 -3.18 0.34 10.66
CA ALA A 45 -1.72 0.36 10.67
C ALA A 45 -1.15 0.04 9.27
N VAL A 46 -1.73 -0.94 8.56
CA VAL A 46 -1.32 -1.30 7.20
C VAL A 46 -1.58 -0.15 6.22
N LEU A 47 -2.69 0.57 6.37
CA LEU A 47 -2.97 1.75 5.55
C LEU A 47 -1.90 2.83 5.73
N ILE A 48 -1.51 3.13 6.97
CA ILE A 48 -0.45 4.11 7.26
C ILE A 48 0.90 3.63 6.72
N ALA A 49 1.27 2.37 6.94
CA ALA A 49 2.51 1.81 6.40
C ALA A 49 2.56 1.91 4.86
N ASN A 50 1.47 1.54 4.18
CA ASN A 50 1.39 1.69 2.71
C ASN A 50 1.45 3.15 2.25
N LYS A 51 0.87 4.08 3.04
CA LYS A 51 0.92 5.51 2.74
C LYS A 51 2.35 6.03 2.75
N ILE A 52 3.16 5.61 3.72
CA ILE A 52 4.58 5.97 3.84
C ILE A 52 5.39 5.32 2.71
N LEU A 53 5.15 4.04 2.42
CA LEU A 53 5.92 3.31 1.40
C LEU A 53 5.68 3.84 -0.01
N GLY A 54 4.42 3.95 -0.45
CA GLY A 54 4.11 4.29 -1.84
C GLY A 54 2.73 4.90 -2.07
N GLY A 55 2.02 5.29 -1.01
CA GLY A 55 0.66 5.82 -1.10
C GLY A 55 0.54 7.33 -1.33
N GLY A 56 1.62 8.03 -1.59
CA GLY A 56 1.63 9.49 -1.75
C GLY A 56 2.82 10.02 -2.54
N PHE A 57 2.82 11.33 -2.79
CA PHE A 57 3.91 11.98 -3.50
C PHE A 57 5.22 11.89 -2.71
N ASN A 58 5.20 12.17 -1.41
CA ASN A 58 6.37 12.12 -0.51
C ASN A 58 6.64 10.72 0.06
N SER A 59 6.14 9.66 -0.60
CA SER A 59 6.38 8.29 -0.17
C SER A 59 7.78 7.82 -0.54
N TYR A 60 8.29 6.82 0.17
CA TYR A 60 9.64 6.28 -0.04
C TYR A 60 9.90 5.90 -1.49
N LEU A 61 9.00 5.14 -2.11
CA LEU A 61 9.14 4.72 -3.51
C LEU A 61 9.18 5.91 -4.47
N ASN A 62 8.34 6.91 -4.26
CA ASN A 62 8.28 8.04 -5.18
C ASN A 62 9.49 8.97 -4.99
N MET A 63 9.92 9.22 -3.75
CA MET A 63 11.10 10.04 -3.47
C MET A 63 12.37 9.39 -4.01
N ASN A 64 12.54 8.08 -3.85
CA ASN A 64 13.69 7.36 -4.38
C ASN A 64 13.67 7.27 -5.92
N LEU A 65 12.66 6.62 -6.51
CA LEU A 65 12.66 6.31 -7.93
C LEU A 65 12.43 7.52 -8.84
N ARG A 66 11.64 8.50 -8.37
CA ARG A 66 11.33 9.70 -9.15
C ARG A 66 12.28 10.84 -8.87
N GLU A 67 12.36 11.29 -7.58
CA GLU A 67 13.06 12.52 -7.25
C GLU A 67 14.58 12.33 -7.20
N GLU A 68 15.06 11.25 -6.59
CA GLU A 68 16.50 10.99 -6.45
C GLU A 68 17.10 10.42 -7.73
N HIS A 69 16.48 9.40 -8.31
CA HIS A 69 17.05 8.69 -9.45
C HIS A 69 16.48 9.11 -10.83
N GLY A 70 15.33 9.75 -10.89
CA GLY A 70 14.70 10.14 -12.15
C GLY A 70 14.36 8.96 -13.07
N TYR A 71 14.09 7.78 -12.52
CA TYR A 71 13.80 6.56 -13.29
C TYR A 71 12.37 6.54 -13.84
N THR A 72 11.45 7.23 -13.18
CA THR A 72 10.02 7.21 -13.47
C THR A 72 9.36 8.57 -13.25
N TYR A 73 8.16 8.77 -13.79
CA TYR A 73 7.28 9.89 -13.44
C TYR A 73 6.50 9.67 -12.14
N GLY A 74 6.51 8.46 -11.60
CA GLY A 74 5.89 8.13 -10.32
C GLY A 74 5.97 6.64 -10.01
N ALA A 75 6.24 6.34 -8.75
CA ALA A 75 6.24 5.00 -8.18
C ALA A 75 5.21 4.93 -7.05
N ARG A 76 4.51 3.82 -6.94
CA ARG A 76 3.41 3.67 -5.99
C ARG A 76 3.35 2.28 -5.39
N SER A 77 2.78 2.20 -4.20
CA SER A 77 2.31 0.92 -3.65
C SER A 77 0.82 0.99 -3.31
N SER A 78 0.20 -0.16 -3.30
CA SER A 78 -1.19 -0.34 -2.91
C SER A 78 -1.37 -1.66 -2.19
N ILE A 79 -2.35 -1.72 -1.30
CA ILE A 79 -2.74 -2.95 -0.63
C ILE A 79 -4.25 -3.12 -0.71
N GLY A 80 -4.67 -4.30 -1.18
CA GLY A 80 -6.07 -4.66 -1.25
C GLY A 80 -6.61 -5.09 0.12
N THR A 81 -7.90 -4.91 0.31
CA THR A 81 -8.63 -5.32 1.52
C THR A 81 -9.93 -6.02 1.19
N ASP A 82 -9.93 -6.72 0.05
CA ASP A 82 -11.08 -7.50 -0.40
C ASP A 82 -11.37 -8.67 0.56
N LYS A 83 -12.64 -9.00 0.72
CA LYS A 83 -13.06 -10.05 1.64
C LYS A 83 -12.67 -11.47 1.22
N TYR A 84 -12.26 -11.67 -0.03
CA TYR A 84 -11.94 -12.99 -0.58
C TYR A 84 -10.46 -13.18 -0.87
N ALA A 85 -9.86 -12.25 -1.60
CA ALA A 85 -8.45 -12.31 -1.97
C ALA A 85 -7.89 -10.91 -2.15
N SER A 86 -6.81 -10.62 -1.50
CA SER A 86 -6.13 -9.33 -1.57
C SER A 86 -4.67 -9.50 -1.92
N ARG A 87 -4.08 -8.45 -2.41
CA ARG A 87 -2.65 -8.41 -2.72
C ARG A 87 -2.04 -7.08 -2.32
N PHE A 88 -0.78 -7.13 -1.96
CA PHE A 88 0.11 -5.99 -1.98
C PHE A 88 0.73 -5.87 -3.37
N THR A 89 0.89 -4.65 -3.86
CA THR A 89 1.59 -4.36 -5.11
C THR A 89 2.41 -3.09 -4.94
N ALA A 90 3.69 -3.13 -5.37
CA ALA A 90 4.54 -1.97 -5.50
C ALA A 90 5.09 -1.94 -6.93
N GLY A 91 5.14 -0.77 -7.57
CA GLY A 91 5.65 -0.71 -8.94
C GLY A 91 5.70 0.68 -9.54
N ALA A 92 6.28 0.72 -10.74
CA ALA A 92 6.46 1.91 -11.55
C ALA A 92 6.62 1.55 -13.03
N SER A 93 6.37 2.53 -13.90
CA SER A 93 6.78 2.49 -15.31
C SER A 93 8.10 3.25 -15.42
N VAL A 94 9.15 2.57 -15.85
CA VAL A 94 10.51 3.11 -15.88
C VAL A 94 11.11 3.03 -17.29
N ARG A 95 12.16 3.80 -17.57
CA ARG A 95 12.92 3.64 -18.81
C ARG A 95 13.55 2.25 -18.88
N ASN A 96 13.57 1.63 -20.04
CA ASN A 96 14.08 0.26 -20.23
C ASN A 96 15.50 0.07 -19.69
N ALA A 97 16.37 1.08 -19.89
CA ALA A 97 17.78 1.04 -19.47
C ALA A 97 18.00 1.00 -17.94
N VAL A 98 16.99 1.24 -17.13
CA VAL A 98 17.09 1.29 -15.66
C VAL A 98 16.14 0.31 -14.98
N THR A 99 15.64 -0.68 -15.71
CA THR A 99 14.65 -1.64 -15.20
C THR A 99 15.18 -2.42 -13.99
N ASP A 100 16.37 -2.96 -14.09
CA ASP A 100 17.05 -3.71 -13.03
C ASP A 100 17.33 -2.85 -11.81
N SER A 101 17.89 -1.66 -12.00
CA SER A 101 18.18 -0.70 -10.95
C SER A 101 16.91 -0.28 -10.21
N ALA A 102 15.83 -0.04 -10.95
CA ALA A 102 14.55 0.34 -10.35
C ALA A 102 13.92 -0.80 -9.53
N VAL A 103 14.10 -2.06 -9.92
CA VAL A 103 13.69 -3.22 -9.10
C VAL A 103 14.50 -3.26 -7.80
N VAL A 104 15.82 -3.10 -7.87
CA VAL A 104 16.71 -3.08 -6.71
C VAL A 104 16.32 -1.96 -5.73
N GLU A 105 16.13 -0.74 -6.24
CA GLU A 105 15.73 0.39 -5.39
C GLU A 105 14.32 0.21 -4.80
N THR A 106 13.37 -0.37 -5.54
CA THR A 106 12.05 -0.72 -5.00
C THR A 106 12.16 -1.69 -3.83
N LEU A 107 12.98 -2.75 -3.98
CA LEU A 107 13.20 -3.73 -2.91
C LEU A 107 13.91 -3.11 -1.70
N LYS A 108 14.82 -2.17 -1.92
CA LYS A 108 15.52 -1.43 -0.88
C LYS A 108 14.55 -0.62 -0.01
N GLU A 109 13.61 0.12 -0.62
CA GLU A 109 12.60 0.88 0.12
C GLU A 109 11.61 -0.03 0.86
N ILE A 110 11.21 -1.16 0.27
CA ILE A 110 10.41 -2.17 0.96
C ILE A 110 11.17 -2.75 2.16
N ASN A 111 12.48 -3.00 2.02
CA ASN A 111 13.30 -3.49 3.12
C ASN A 111 13.50 -2.43 4.20
N LYS A 112 13.69 -1.17 3.82
CA LYS A 112 13.84 -0.04 4.75
C LYS A 112 12.66 0.05 5.71
N ILE A 113 11.42 0.11 5.23
CA ILE A 113 10.24 0.20 6.08
C ILE A 113 10.03 -1.04 6.97
N LYS A 114 10.64 -2.18 6.63
CA LYS A 114 10.61 -3.42 7.42
C LYS A 114 11.67 -3.45 8.51
N THR A 115 12.81 -2.83 8.29
CA THR A 115 13.99 -2.93 9.17
C THR A 115 14.19 -1.69 10.04
N GLU A 116 13.81 -0.52 9.56
CA GLU A 116 13.96 0.76 10.24
C GLU A 116 12.62 1.22 10.85
N PHE A 117 12.70 2.09 11.86
CA PHE A 117 11.54 2.81 12.35
C PHE A 117 11.33 4.06 11.50
N VAL A 118 10.08 4.30 11.14
CA VAL A 118 9.70 5.59 10.55
C VAL A 118 9.93 6.72 11.54
N THR A 119 10.34 7.87 11.05
CA THR A 119 10.53 9.05 11.92
C THR A 119 9.19 9.58 12.43
N PRO A 120 9.18 10.28 13.57
CA PRO A 120 7.96 10.95 14.06
C PRO A 120 7.32 11.89 13.04
N GLU A 121 8.13 12.57 12.24
CA GLU A 121 7.67 13.45 11.18
C GLU A 121 6.98 12.69 10.03
N GLU A 122 7.60 11.64 9.52
CA GLU A 122 7.01 10.78 8.46
C GLU A 122 5.67 10.20 8.90
N LEU A 123 5.61 9.68 10.14
CA LEU A 123 4.39 9.14 10.70
C LEU A 123 3.30 10.20 10.86
N SER A 124 3.65 11.37 11.39
CA SER A 124 2.73 12.50 11.56
C SER A 124 2.17 12.97 10.22
N ASN A 125 3.03 13.14 9.22
CA ASN A 125 2.64 13.57 7.87
C ASN A 125 1.71 12.55 7.19
N ALA A 126 1.98 11.25 7.33
CA ALA A 126 1.12 10.21 6.79
C ALA A 126 -0.27 10.22 7.44
N LYS A 127 -0.35 10.37 8.78
CA LYS A 127 -1.62 10.48 9.52
C LYS A 127 -2.38 11.73 9.10
N ALA A 128 -1.74 12.90 9.09
CA ALA A 128 -2.35 14.17 8.71
C ALA A 128 -2.96 14.09 7.29
N LYS A 129 -2.24 13.46 6.35
CA LYS A 129 -2.73 13.24 4.99
C LYS A 129 -3.97 12.35 4.96
N TYR A 130 -4.01 11.27 5.75
CA TYR A 130 -5.18 10.41 5.87
C TYR A 130 -6.39 11.14 6.47
N VAL A 131 -6.16 11.91 7.52
CA VAL A 131 -7.21 12.74 8.15
C VAL A 131 -7.79 13.73 7.13
N GLY A 132 -6.92 14.44 6.41
CA GLY A 132 -7.35 15.40 5.37
C GLY A 132 -8.15 14.74 4.26
N ASP A 133 -7.64 13.62 3.71
CA ASP A 133 -8.31 12.87 2.64
C ASP A 133 -9.69 12.32 3.11
N PHE A 134 -9.79 11.87 4.36
CA PHE A 134 -11.03 11.37 4.96
C PHE A 134 -12.07 12.48 5.11
N VAL A 135 -11.68 13.62 5.68
CA VAL A 135 -12.60 14.78 5.88
C VAL A 135 -13.11 15.30 4.54
N LEU A 136 -12.20 15.52 3.56
CA LEU A 136 -12.60 15.96 2.22
C LEU A 136 -13.52 14.96 1.50
N ALA A 137 -13.32 13.66 1.75
CA ALA A 137 -14.19 12.63 1.16
C ALA A 137 -15.63 12.70 1.69
N LEU A 138 -15.85 13.14 2.93
CA LEU A 138 -17.19 13.25 3.53
C LEU A 138 -18.05 14.35 2.90
N GLU A 139 -17.48 15.31 2.21
CA GLU A 139 -18.21 16.34 1.46
C GLU A 139 -19.06 15.74 0.32
N ARG A 140 -18.76 14.51 -0.08
CA ARG A 140 -19.46 13.82 -1.17
C ARG A 140 -20.53 12.89 -0.63
N PRO A 141 -21.84 13.09 -0.93
CA PRO A 141 -22.91 12.21 -0.47
C PRO A 141 -22.70 10.74 -0.87
N SER A 142 -22.11 10.49 -2.04
CA SER A 142 -21.77 9.14 -2.51
C SER A 142 -20.75 8.43 -1.59
N THR A 143 -19.88 9.16 -0.91
CA THR A 143 -18.93 8.59 0.06
C THR A 143 -19.67 8.08 1.29
N VAL A 144 -20.62 8.84 1.82
CA VAL A 144 -21.44 8.46 2.98
C VAL A 144 -22.24 7.19 2.66
N ALA A 145 -22.89 7.15 1.49
CA ALA A 145 -23.62 5.97 1.03
C ALA A 145 -22.70 4.74 0.90
N ARG A 146 -21.50 4.92 0.36
CA ARG A 146 -20.49 3.84 0.26
C ARG A 146 -20.01 3.36 1.63
N TYR A 147 -19.84 4.24 2.61
CA TYR A 147 -19.47 3.86 3.97
C TYR A 147 -20.56 3.00 4.63
N ALA A 148 -21.84 3.39 4.49
CA ALA A 148 -22.95 2.58 4.97
C ALA A 148 -22.98 1.20 4.29
N LEU A 149 -22.74 1.13 2.97
CA LEU A 149 -22.65 -0.13 2.24
C LEU A 149 -21.47 -0.98 2.73
N ASN A 150 -20.29 -0.40 2.92
CA ASN A 150 -19.10 -1.10 3.39
C ASN A 150 -19.31 -1.75 4.77
N ILE A 151 -19.99 -1.07 5.69
CA ILE A 151 -20.33 -1.64 7.00
C ILE A 151 -21.06 -2.98 6.82
N LYS A 152 -22.06 -3.01 5.96
CA LYS A 152 -22.86 -4.23 5.72
C LYS A 152 -22.10 -5.30 4.91
N THR A 153 -21.42 -4.91 3.83
CA THR A 153 -20.78 -5.87 2.92
C THR A 153 -19.50 -6.48 3.47
N ASN A 154 -18.78 -5.76 4.34
CA ASN A 154 -17.53 -6.23 4.95
C ASN A 154 -17.68 -6.64 6.43
N ASN A 155 -18.91 -6.71 6.95
CA ASN A 155 -19.21 -7.04 8.36
C ASN A 155 -18.39 -6.17 9.33
N LEU A 156 -18.39 -4.85 9.08
CA LEU A 156 -17.71 -3.90 9.94
C LEU A 156 -18.59 -3.54 11.15
N PRO A 157 -17.99 -3.15 12.29
CA PRO A 157 -18.73 -2.54 13.40
C PRO A 157 -19.48 -1.29 12.94
N GLU A 158 -20.61 -0.99 13.56
CA GLU A 158 -21.43 0.18 13.19
C GLU A 158 -20.65 1.50 13.42
N ASP A 159 -19.76 1.53 14.39
CA ASP A 159 -18.91 2.66 14.75
C ASP A 159 -17.59 2.73 13.94
N PHE A 160 -17.41 1.87 12.93
CA PHE A 160 -16.16 1.76 12.18
C PHE A 160 -15.67 3.12 11.65
N TYR A 161 -16.53 3.89 11.03
CA TYR A 161 -16.16 5.20 10.46
C TYR A 161 -16.17 6.33 11.49
N SER A 162 -16.92 6.25 12.58
CA SER A 162 -16.88 7.23 13.65
C SER A 162 -15.60 7.13 14.50
N THR A 163 -15.04 5.93 14.63
CA THR A 163 -13.76 5.68 15.33
C THR A 163 -12.55 5.66 14.39
N TYR A 164 -12.76 5.89 13.08
CA TYR A 164 -11.71 5.72 12.05
C TYR A 164 -10.50 6.61 12.30
N LEU A 165 -10.72 7.91 12.56
CA LEU A 165 -9.64 8.88 12.78
C LEU A 165 -8.88 8.61 14.08
N GLU A 166 -9.57 8.16 15.13
CA GLU A 166 -8.95 7.74 16.38
C GLU A 166 -7.98 6.58 16.14
N LYS A 167 -8.44 5.55 15.41
CA LYS A 167 -7.61 4.38 15.07
C LYS A 167 -6.42 4.74 14.19
N ILE A 168 -6.58 5.65 13.21
CA ILE A 168 -5.46 6.17 12.40
C ILE A 168 -4.44 6.89 13.29
N ASN A 169 -4.91 7.74 14.22
CA ASN A 169 -4.03 8.52 15.11
C ASN A 169 -3.32 7.66 16.15
N ALA A 170 -3.90 6.52 16.54
CA ALA A 170 -3.31 5.58 17.49
C ALA A 170 -2.15 4.74 16.91
N VAL A 171 -1.98 4.68 15.58
CA VAL A 171 -0.89 3.90 14.95
C VAL A 171 0.47 4.40 15.40
N THR A 172 1.36 3.49 15.78
CA THR A 172 2.74 3.79 16.21
C THR A 172 3.78 3.43 15.15
N ALA A 173 5.04 3.85 15.34
CA ALA A 173 6.13 3.45 14.45
C ALA A 173 6.41 1.93 14.53
N GLU A 174 6.23 1.34 15.71
CA GLU A 174 6.31 -0.10 15.94
C GLU A 174 5.24 -0.85 15.14
N ASP A 175 4.01 -0.33 15.11
CA ASP A 175 2.93 -0.91 14.30
C ASP A 175 3.28 -0.87 12.82
N VAL A 176 3.79 0.25 12.31
CA VAL A 176 4.21 0.39 10.90
C VAL A 176 5.25 -0.67 10.55
N LYS A 177 6.31 -0.80 11.36
CA LYS A 177 7.36 -1.79 11.13
C LYS A 177 6.82 -3.23 11.21
N ARG A 178 5.98 -3.54 12.18
CA ARG A 178 5.37 -4.86 12.36
C ARG A 178 4.50 -5.26 11.18
N VAL A 179 3.60 -4.39 10.73
CA VAL A 179 2.72 -4.69 9.61
C VAL A 179 3.47 -4.72 8.28
N ALA A 180 4.52 -3.90 8.09
CA ALA A 180 5.38 -3.98 6.92
C ALA A 180 6.03 -5.36 6.79
N ASN A 181 6.54 -5.93 7.88
CA ASN A 181 7.09 -7.28 7.89
C ASN A 181 6.06 -8.38 7.60
N THR A 182 4.82 -8.16 7.98
CA THR A 182 3.75 -9.13 7.76
C THR A 182 3.23 -9.11 6.31
N TYR A 183 3.02 -7.93 5.75
CA TYR A 183 2.25 -7.73 4.52
C TYR A 183 3.07 -7.36 3.29
N PHE A 184 4.24 -6.73 3.41
CA PHE A 184 5.07 -6.30 2.27
C PHE A 184 6.21 -7.30 2.05
N LYS A 185 5.94 -8.33 1.26
CA LYS A 185 6.87 -9.46 1.02
C LYS A 185 7.42 -9.42 -0.38
#